data_f66e270a0a2aa4b70732345af827e7ad
#
_entry.id   f66e270a0a2aa4b70732345af827e7ad
#
_cell.length_a   1.000
_cell.length_b   1.000
_cell.length_c   1.000
_cell.angle_alpha   90.00
_cell.angle_beta   90.00
_cell.angle_gamma   90.00
#
_symmetry.space_group_name_H-M   'P 1'
#
loop_
_entity.id
_entity.type
_entity.pdbx_description
1 polymer ?
#
loop_
_entity_poly.entity_id
_entity_poly.type
_entity_poly.pdbx_seq_one_letter_code
_entity_poly.pdbx_strand_id
1 'polypeptide(L)'
;MATSSQKFIARNRAPRVQIEYDVELYGAEKKVQLPFVMGVLSDLSGKPSEALPPVADRKFLEIDVDNFDARMKSMKPRVAFQVPNTLTGEGNIAVDITFENMDDFSPAAVARGVDGLKQLLEARQQLANLVTYMDGKTGAEELIAKVIKDEALLKSLAAASKPAADAA
;
A
#
# COMPACT_ATOMS: atom_id res chain seq x y z
N MET A 1 -5.39 -0.37 -35.39
CA MET A 1 -5.97 -1.72 -35.28
C MET A 1 -6.03 -2.05 -33.82
N ALA A 2 -7.21 -2.26 -33.27
CA ALA A 2 -7.33 -2.70 -31.87
C ALA A 2 -6.67 -4.08 -31.74
N THR A 3 -5.69 -4.21 -30.88
CA THR A 3 -5.08 -5.50 -30.54
C THR A 3 -6.13 -6.35 -29.84
N SER A 4 -6.48 -7.50 -30.43
CA SER A 4 -7.43 -8.43 -29.82
C SER A 4 -6.96 -8.82 -28.42
N SER A 5 -7.87 -8.83 -27.44
CA SER A 5 -7.59 -9.27 -26.06
C SER A 5 -6.95 -10.66 -25.99
N GLN A 6 -7.27 -11.54 -26.95
CA GLN A 6 -6.61 -12.84 -27.06
C GLN A 6 -5.12 -12.76 -27.44
N LYS A 7 -4.71 -11.77 -28.25
CA LYS A 7 -3.29 -11.55 -28.57
C LYS A 7 -2.51 -11.04 -27.35
N PHE A 8 -3.18 -10.34 -26.46
CA PHE A 8 -2.60 -9.89 -25.20
C PHE A 8 -2.37 -11.08 -24.24
N ILE A 9 -3.39 -11.92 -24.08
CA ILE A 9 -3.30 -13.15 -23.25
C ILE A 9 -2.20 -14.10 -23.77
N ALA A 10 -2.07 -14.26 -25.07
CA ALA A 10 -1.06 -15.13 -25.69
C ALA A 10 0.39 -14.65 -25.45
N ARG A 11 0.61 -13.38 -25.14
CA ARG A 11 1.93 -12.84 -24.77
C ARG A 11 2.35 -13.26 -23.35
N ASN A 12 1.40 -13.39 -22.44
CA ASN A 12 1.68 -13.69 -21.03
C ASN A 12 1.59 -15.19 -20.75
N ARG A 13 0.63 -15.89 -21.38
CA ARG A 13 0.43 -17.33 -21.22
C ARG A 13 -0.38 -17.88 -22.40
N ALA A 14 0.03 -18.99 -22.94
CA ALA A 14 -0.76 -19.68 -23.97
C ALA A 14 -2.18 -19.97 -23.45
N PRO A 15 -3.25 -19.58 -24.16
CA PRO A 15 -4.61 -19.85 -23.74
C PRO A 15 -4.84 -21.36 -23.72
N ARG A 16 -5.44 -21.87 -22.63
CA ARG A 16 -5.74 -23.30 -22.48
C ARG A 16 -6.98 -23.72 -23.25
N VAL A 17 -7.89 -22.78 -23.48
CA VAL A 17 -9.16 -23.02 -24.17
C VAL A 17 -9.45 -21.82 -25.07
N GLN A 18 -9.73 -22.13 -26.33
CA GLN A 18 -10.25 -21.18 -27.30
C GLN A 18 -11.71 -21.56 -27.61
N ILE A 19 -12.62 -20.62 -27.39
CA ILE A 19 -14.04 -20.83 -27.66
C ILE A 19 -14.38 -20.11 -28.96
N GLU A 20 -14.81 -20.87 -29.95
CA GLU A 20 -15.32 -20.37 -31.22
C GLU A 20 -16.76 -20.84 -31.38
N TYR A 21 -17.60 -20.01 -31.96
CA TYR A 21 -18.95 -20.41 -32.37
C TYR A 21 -19.25 -19.87 -33.75
N ASP A 22 -19.98 -20.65 -34.50
CA ASP A 22 -20.45 -20.27 -35.84
C ASP A 22 -21.83 -19.62 -35.71
N VAL A 23 -21.96 -18.40 -36.23
CA VAL A 23 -23.21 -17.66 -36.28
C VAL A 23 -23.67 -17.58 -37.71
N GLU A 24 -24.85 -18.11 -37.99
CA GLU A 24 -25.53 -17.93 -39.28
C GLU A 24 -26.34 -16.64 -39.26
N LEU A 25 -25.95 -15.67 -40.06
CA LEU A 25 -26.62 -14.41 -40.25
C LEU A 25 -26.98 -14.28 -41.72
N TYR A 26 -28.28 -14.31 -42.01
CA TYR A 26 -28.80 -14.14 -43.40
C TYR A 26 -28.20 -15.12 -44.40
N GLY A 27 -27.98 -16.37 -44.00
CA GLY A 27 -27.43 -17.42 -44.86
C GLY A 27 -25.92 -17.40 -45.06
N ALA A 28 -25.19 -16.57 -44.27
CA ALA A 28 -23.73 -16.54 -44.23
C ALA A 28 -23.24 -16.99 -42.89
N GLU A 29 -22.36 -17.99 -42.86
CA GLU A 29 -21.67 -18.43 -41.63
C GLU A 29 -20.54 -17.46 -41.27
N LYS A 30 -20.53 -16.99 -40.02
CA LYS A 30 -19.47 -16.15 -39.50
C LYS A 30 -18.91 -16.77 -38.22
N LYS A 31 -17.62 -17.09 -38.23
CA LYS A 31 -16.89 -17.52 -37.01
C LYS A 31 -16.64 -16.36 -36.09
N VAL A 32 -17.11 -16.47 -34.87
CA VAL A 32 -16.89 -15.49 -33.80
C VAL A 32 -16.03 -16.11 -32.72
N GLN A 33 -14.88 -15.51 -32.48
CA GLN A 33 -14.00 -15.89 -31.36
C GLN A 33 -14.42 -15.12 -30.12
N LEU A 34 -14.77 -15.83 -29.05
CA LEU A 34 -15.05 -15.26 -27.75
C LEU A 34 -13.76 -15.00 -27.00
N PRO A 35 -13.39 -13.74 -26.69
CA PRO A 35 -12.29 -13.47 -25.81
C PRO A 35 -12.64 -13.94 -24.39
N PHE A 36 -11.69 -14.56 -23.71
CA PHE A 36 -11.84 -14.81 -22.27
C PHE A 36 -11.73 -13.47 -21.54
N VAL A 37 -12.81 -13.04 -20.93
CA VAL A 37 -12.88 -11.83 -20.11
C VAL A 37 -13.41 -12.20 -18.75
N MET A 38 -12.68 -11.86 -17.71
CA MET A 38 -13.10 -12.03 -16.31
C MET A 38 -13.50 -10.67 -15.75
N GLY A 39 -14.75 -10.55 -15.30
CA GLY A 39 -15.23 -9.39 -14.57
C GLY A 39 -15.20 -9.62 -13.07
N VAL A 40 -14.68 -8.67 -12.30
CA VAL A 40 -14.71 -8.68 -10.84
C VAL A 40 -15.66 -7.59 -10.36
N LEU A 41 -16.66 -7.98 -9.58
CA LEU A 41 -17.61 -7.10 -8.91
C LEU A 41 -17.37 -7.22 -7.41
N SER A 42 -16.81 -6.19 -6.80
CA SER A 42 -16.47 -6.17 -5.38
C SER A 42 -16.49 -4.75 -4.85
N ASP A 43 -16.76 -4.58 -3.57
CA ASP A 43 -16.57 -3.32 -2.87
C ASP A 43 -15.12 -3.22 -2.38
N LEU A 44 -14.24 -2.66 -3.23
CA LEU A 44 -12.83 -2.50 -2.94
C LEU A 44 -12.47 -1.11 -2.41
N SER A 45 -13.43 -0.19 -2.35
CA SER A 45 -13.16 1.19 -1.91
C SER A 45 -13.17 1.35 -0.39
N GLY A 46 -13.78 0.42 0.33
CA GLY A 46 -13.89 0.43 1.80
C GLY A 46 -14.68 1.64 2.32
N LYS A 47 -14.03 2.54 3.04
CA LYS A 47 -14.61 3.81 3.52
C LYS A 47 -14.04 4.99 2.72
N PRO A 48 -14.53 5.25 1.50
CA PRO A 48 -13.99 6.31 0.66
C PRO A 48 -14.17 7.68 1.30
N SER A 49 -13.21 8.58 1.10
CA SER A 49 -13.30 9.98 1.56
C SER A 49 -14.27 10.81 0.70
N GLU A 50 -14.45 10.43 -0.55
CA GLU A 50 -15.36 11.05 -1.50
C GLU A 50 -16.52 10.10 -1.80
N ALA A 51 -17.73 10.64 -1.98
CA ALA A 51 -18.89 9.82 -2.32
C ALA A 51 -18.70 9.18 -3.70
N LEU A 52 -18.87 7.85 -3.76
CA LEU A 52 -18.81 7.11 -5.01
C LEU A 52 -20.09 7.34 -5.84
N PRO A 53 -19.99 7.33 -7.19
CA PRO A 53 -21.16 7.42 -8.03
C PRO A 53 -22.10 6.23 -7.81
N PRO A 54 -23.41 6.38 -8.07
CA PRO A 54 -24.38 5.28 -8.03
C PRO A 54 -23.95 4.09 -8.88
N VAL A 55 -24.29 2.89 -8.46
CA VAL A 55 -23.87 1.65 -9.15
C VAL A 55 -24.25 1.64 -10.61
N ALA A 56 -25.43 2.22 -10.97
CA ALA A 56 -25.89 2.31 -12.35
C ALA A 56 -24.98 3.15 -13.27
N ASP A 57 -24.28 4.13 -12.70
CA ASP A 57 -23.40 5.04 -13.44
C ASP A 57 -21.94 4.58 -13.45
N ARG A 58 -21.60 3.50 -12.72
CA ARG A 58 -20.25 2.97 -12.68
C ARG A 58 -19.92 2.20 -13.95
N LYS A 59 -18.73 2.42 -14.47
CA LYS A 59 -18.21 1.73 -15.64
C LYS A 59 -17.17 0.70 -15.23
N PHE A 60 -17.13 -0.41 -15.96
CA PHE A 60 -16.03 -1.37 -15.83
C PHE A 60 -14.72 -0.72 -16.25
N LEU A 61 -13.70 -0.92 -15.44
CA LEU A 61 -12.33 -0.49 -15.73
C LEU A 61 -11.53 -1.70 -16.19
N GLU A 62 -10.82 -1.56 -17.28
CA GLU A 62 -9.87 -2.56 -17.72
C GLU A 62 -8.59 -2.44 -16.84
N ILE A 63 -8.20 -3.58 -16.24
CA ILE A 63 -7.03 -3.67 -15.37
C ILE A 63 -6.06 -4.66 -16.00
N ASP A 64 -4.81 -4.24 -16.13
CA ASP A 64 -3.67 -5.05 -16.56
C ASP A 64 -2.48 -4.82 -15.62
N VAL A 65 -1.39 -5.55 -15.84
CA VAL A 65 -0.19 -5.46 -15.01
C VAL A 65 0.44 -4.06 -15.06
N ASP A 66 0.33 -3.37 -16.18
CA ASP A 66 0.99 -2.08 -16.40
C ASP A 66 0.19 -0.91 -15.80
N ASN A 67 -1.14 -1.04 -15.68
CA ASN A 67 -1.99 0.04 -15.21
C ASN A 67 -2.54 -0.17 -13.79
N PHE A 68 -2.24 -1.29 -13.15
CA PHE A 68 -2.80 -1.69 -11.85
C PHE A 68 -2.63 -0.62 -10.77
N ASP A 69 -1.40 -0.14 -10.56
CA ASP A 69 -1.10 0.85 -9.52
C ASP A 69 -1.79 2.19 -9.80
N ALA A 70 -1.81 2.61 -11.08
CA ALA A 70 -2.52 3.83 -11.48
C ALA A 70 -4.03 3.71 -11.24
N ARG A 71 -4.61 2.53 -11.45
CA ARG A 71 -6.02 2.25 -11.14
C ARG A 71 -6.28 2.23 -9.65
N MET A 72 -5.43 1.57 -8.87
CA MET A 72 -5.54 1.55 -7.41
C MET A 72 -5.47 2.96 -6.84
N LYS A 73 -4.51 3.76 -7.27
CA LYS A 73 -4.37 5.17 -6.87
C LYS A 73 -5.60 6.02 -7.24
N SER A 74 -6.22 5.78 -8.40
CA SER A 74 -7.43 6.49 -8.80
C SER A 74 -8.67 6.09 -8.00
N MET A 75 -8.76 4.82 -7.57
CA MET A 75 -9.87 4.31 -6.74
C MET A 75 -9.76 4.72 -5.28
N LYS A 76 -8.55 5.08 -4.81
CA LYS A 76 -8.27 5.51 -3.43
C LYS A 76 -8.91 4.58 -2.37
N PRO A 77 -8.65 3.26 -2.39
CA PRO A 77 -9.19 2.38 -1.37
C PRO A 77 -8.72 2.82 0.01
N ARG A 78 -9.66 2.98 0.94
CA ARG A 78 -9.39 3.55 2.26
C ARG A 78 -10.01 2.69 3.35
N VAL A 79 -9.24 2.49 4.41
CA VAL A 79 -9.67 1.81 5.63
C VAL A 79 -9.60 2.79 6.79
N ALA A 80 -10.70 2.95 7.51
CA ALA A 80 -10.77 3.80 8.69
C ALA A 80 -11.54 3.08 9.81
N PHE A 81 -10.85 2.77 10.91
CA PHE A 81 -11.42 2.10 12.08
C PHE A 81 -10.63 2.42 13.35
N GLN A 82 -11.14 2.02 14.49
CA GLN A 82 -10.48 2.15 15.79
C GLN A 82 -10.15 0.77 16.34
N VAL A 83 -8.97 0.63 16.91
CA VAL A 83 -8.51 -0.59 17.58
C VAL A 83 -8.09 -0.28 19.01
N PRO A 84 -8.26 -1.22 19.98
CA PRO A 84 -7.74 -1.04 21.33
C PRO A 84 -6.23 -0.77 21.31
N ASN A 85 -5.80 0.20 22.10
CA ASN A 85 -4.38 0.54 22.18
C ASN A 85 -3.65 -0.46 23.07
N THR A 86 -2.99 -1.42 22.46
CA THR A 86 -2.17 -2.41 23.14
C THR A 86 -0.77 -1.91 23.52
N LEU A 87 -0.37 -0.72 23.02
CA LEU A 87 0.95 -0.15 23.32
C LEU A 87 0.99 0.49 24.71
N THR A 88 -0.07 1.20 25.08
CA THR A 88 -0.20 1.83 26.39
C THR A 88 -1.13 1.06 27.33
N GLY A 89 -1.94 0.14 26.80
CA GLY A 89 -2.96 -0.57 27.54
C GLY A 89 -4.24 0.22 27.78
N GLU A 90 -4.30 1.48 27.38
CA GLU A 90 -5.45 2.37 27.57
C GLU A 90 -5.84 3.08 26.27
N GLY A 91 -7.17 3.26 26.11
CA GLY A 91 -7.74 3.98 24.98
C GLY A 91 -7.74 3.20 23.66
N ASN A 92 -8.02 3.91 22.56
CA ASN A 92 -8.06 3.36 21.21
C ASN A 92 -7.10 4.11 20.30
N ILE A 93 -6.52 3.40 19.34
CA ILE A 93 -5.74 3.95 18.24
C ILE A 93 -6.67 4.08 17.03
N ALA A 94 -6.75 5.27 16.46
CA ALA A 94 -7.41 5.49 15.18
C ALA A 94 -6.48 5.05 14.04
N VAL A 95 -6.98 4.21 13.17
CA VAL A 95 -6.30 3.77 11.96
C VAL A 95 -7.04 4.37 10.77
N ASP A 96 -6.32 5.13 9.96
CA ASP A 96 -6.83 5.74 8.73
C ASP A 96 -5.75 5.65 7.66
N ILE A 97 -5.94 4.71 6.73
CA ILE A 97 -4.95 4.40 5.71
C ILE A 97 -5.62 4.38 4.35
N THR A 98 -5.02 5.08 3.39
CA THR A 98 -5.36 5.02 1.96
C THR A 98 -4.25 4.28 1.23
N PHE A 99 -4.62 3.36 0.34
CA PHE A 99 -3.68 2.53 -0.40
C PHE A 99 -3.54 3.05 -1.83
N GLU A 100 -2.31 3.16 -2.31
CA GLU A 100 -2.00 3.61 -3.67
C GLU A 100 -1.39 2.49 -4.52
N ASN A 101 -0.76 1.50 -3.89
CA ASN A 101 -0.12 0.36 -4.54
C ASN A 101 -0.13 -0.87 -3.63
N MET A 102 0.29 -2.03 -4.15
CA MET A 102 0.32 -3.27 -3.39
C MET A 102 1.35 -3.28 -2.25
N ASP A 103 2.41 -2.49 -2.35
CA ASP A 103 3.44 -2.41 -1.30
C ASP A 103 2.93 -1.73 -0.02
N ASP A 104 1.87 -0.92 -0.14
CA ASP A 104 1.24 -0.26 1.01
C ASP A 104 0.59 -1.26 1.98
N PHE A 105 0.31 -2.49 1.53
CA PHE A 105 -0.19 -3.56 2.40
C PHE A 105 0.92 -4.23 3.22
N SER A 106 2.18 -3.88 3.01
CA SER A 106 3.26 -4.43 3.81
C SER A 106 3.16 -3.96 5.27
N PRO A 107 3.54 -4.81 6.26
CA PRO A 107 3.49 -4.43 7.67
C PRO A 107 4.24 -3.14 7.98
N ALA A 108 5.35 -2.89 7.29
CA ALA A 108 6.14 -1.68 7.46
C ALA A 108 5.43 -0.43 6.92
N ALA A 109 4.72 -0.54 5.80
CA ALA A 109 3.93 0.56 5.26
C ALA A 109 2.71 0.88 6.14
N VAL A 110 2.00 -0.16 6.60
CA VAL A 110 0.89 -0.01 7.56
C VAL A 110 1.37 0.66 8.85
N ALA A 111 2.52 0.27 9.38
CA ALA A 111 3.08 0.90 10.59
C ALA A 111 3.44 2.38 10.38
N ARG A 112 3.85 2.78 9.19
CA ARG A 112 4.09 4.20 8.85
C ARG A 112 2.80 5.01 8.75
N GLY A 113 1.69 4.37 8.39
CA GLY A 113 0.37 5.01 8.28
C GLY A 113 -0.31 5.28 9.62
N VAL A 114 0.19 4.72 10.74
CA VAL A 114 -0.39 4.87 12.08
C VAL A 114 0.60 5.62 12.97
N ASP A 115 0.24 6.82 13.45
CA ASP A 115 1.17 7.73 14.13
C ASP A 115 1.94 7.11 15.29
N GLY A 116 1.28 6.38 16.17
CA GLY A 116 1.94 5.72 17.30
C GLY A 116 2.94 4.65 16.87
N LEU A 117 2.63 3.88 15.84
CA LEU A 117 3.50 2.85 15.29
C LEU A 117 4.63 3.45 14.45
N LYS A 118 4.37 4.55 13.75
CA LYS A 118 5.36 5.30 12.97
C LYS A 118 6.53 5.74 13.84
N GLN A 119 6.24 6.35 14.98
CA GLN A 119 7.28 6.80 15.91
C GLN A 119 8.16 5.64 16.42
N LEU A 120 7.54 4.51 16.74
CA LEU A 120 8.27 3.31 17.16
C LEU A 120 9.11 2.72 16.03
N LEU A 121 8.60 2.71 14.81
CA LEU A 121 9.33 2.24 13.64
C LEU A 121 10.53 3.14 13.34
N GLU A 122 10.38 4.45 13.42
CA GLU A 122 11.46 5.43 13.25
C GLU A 122 12.53 5.26 14.33
N ALA A 123 12.13 5.14 15.61
CA ALA A 123 13.06 4.89 16.70
C ALA A 123 13.84 3.59 16.49
N ARG A 124 13.18 2.51 16.09
CA ARG A 124 13.84 1.23 15.76
C ARG A 124 14.84 1.39 14.61
N GLN A 125 14.50 2.13 13.59
CA GLN A 125 15.39 2.37 12.44
C GLN A 125 16.60 3.19 12.85
N GLN A 126 16.42 4.22 13.67
CA GLN A 126 17.52 5.04 14.19
C GLN A 126 18.45 4.22 15.06
N LEU A 127 17.92 3.35 15.93
CA LEU A 127 18.72 2.44 16.74
C LEU A 127 19.51 1.44 15.87
N ALA A 128 18.91 0.89 14.85
CA ALA A 128 19.60 -0.01 13.92
C ALA A 128 20.73 0.72 13.17
N ASN A 129 20.49 1.95 12.72
CA ASN A 129 21.50 2.78 12.07
C ASN A 129 22.63 3.12 13.05
N LEU A 130 22.31 3.39 14.32
CA LEU A 130 23.30 3.66 15.37
C LEU A 130 24.19 2.45 15.59
N VAL A 131 23.62 1.24 15.70
CA VAL A 131 24.38 0.00 15.83
C VAL A 131 25.36 -0.17 14.67
N THR A 132 24.88 0.03 13.43
CA THR A 132 25.74 -0.06 12.25
C THR A 132 26.85 1.01 12.24
N TYR A 133 26.52 2.22 12.70
CA TYR A 133 27.50 3.32 12.78
C TYR A 133 28.60 3.06 13.85
N MET A 134 28.24 2.38 14.93
CA MET A 134 29.16 2.06 16.01
C MET A 134 30.12 0.92 15.68
N ASP A 135 29.75 0.07 14.72
CA ASP A 135 30.53 -1.10 14.35
C ASP A 135 31.96 -0.69 13.94
N GLY A 136 32.95 -1.22 14.65
CA GLY A 136 34.39 -0.90 14.46
C GLY A 136 34.88 0.45 15.02
N LYS A 137 34.04 1.20 15.78
CA LYS A 137 34.41 2.51 16.35
C LYS A 137 34.41 2.47 17.90
N THR A 138 35.48 2.00 18.48
CA THR A 138 35.64 1.86 19.96
C THR A 138 35.38 3.18 20.71
N GLY A 139 35.79 4.32 20.18
CA GLY A 139 35.52 5.63 20.82
C GLY A 139 34.04 6.04 20.81
N ALA A 140 33.26 5.57 19.87
CA ALA A 140 31.80 5.82 19.81
C ALA A 140 31.06 4.95 20.86
N GLU A 141 31.49 3.70 21.04
CA GLU A 141 30.98 2.80 22.08
C GLU A 141 31.12 3.36 23.47
N GLU A 142 32.33 3.87 23.80
CA GLU A 142 32.61 4.50 25.10
C GLU A 142 31.75 5.75 25.36
N LEU A 143 31.58 6.60 24.34
CA LEU A 143 30.72 7.79 24.41
C LEU A 143 29.28 7.43 24.71
N ILE A 144 28.73 6.47 23.97
CA ILE A 144 27.35 6.03 24.17
C ILE A 144 27.16 5.35 25.51
N ALA A 145 28.14 4.53 25.97
CA ALA A 145 28.11 3.93 27.29
C ALA A 145 28.09 4.99 28.39
N LYS A 146 28.79 6.13 28.22
CA LYS A 146 28.72 7.27 29.14
C LYS A 146 27.37 7.95 29.13
N VAL A 147 26.82 8.20 27.95
CA VAL A 147 25.51 8.85 27.79
C VAL A 147 24.37 8.01 28.39
N ILE A 148 24.41 6.68 28.19
CA ILE A 148 23.39 5.78 28.76
C ILE A 148 23.45 5.75 30.29
N LYS A 149 24.65 5.90 30.87
CA LYS A 149 24.85 5.90 32.35
C LYS A 149 24.47 7.23 33.00
N ASP A 150 24.44 8.32 32.25
CA ASP A 150 24.11 9.65 32.74
C ASP A 150 22.69 10.07 32.32
N GLU A 151 21.76 9.92 33.28
CA GLU A 151 20.36 10.26 33.07
C GLU A 151 20.13 11.77 32.77
N ALA A 152 20.99 12.64 33.29
CA ALA A 152 20.89 14.06 33.04
C ALA A 152 21.28 14.41 31.59
N LEU A 153 22.35 13.78 31.10
CA LEU A 153 22.78 13.85 29.70
C LEU A 153 21.72 13.31 28.73
N LEU A 154 21.11 12.17 29.05
CA LEU A 154 20.00 11.61 28.26
C LEU A 154 18.84 12.57 28.17
N LYS A 155 18.41 13.17 29.25
CA LYS A 155 17.32 14.16 29.27
C LYS A 155 17.67 15.43 28.49
N SER A 156 18.88 15.91 28.55
CA SER A 156 19.33 17.10 27.81
C SER A 156 19.41 16.83 26.32
N LEU A 157 19.88 15.65 25.89
CA LEU A 157 19.90 15.25 24.49
C LEU A 157 18.48 15.04 23.92
N ALA A 158 17.58 14.43 24.70
CA ALA A 158 16.19 14.27 24.32
C ALA A 158 15.48 15.64 24.16
N ALA A 159 15.82 16.61 25.00
CA ALA A 159 15.30 17.97 24.86
C ALA A 159 15.89 18.71 23.64
N ALA A 160 17.16 18.47 23.33
CA ALA A 160 17.83 19.11 22.17
C ALA A 160 17.42 18.47 20.82
N SER A 161 17.03 17.20 20.81
CA SER A 161 16.62 16.48 19.59
C SER A 161 15.17 16.75 19.15
N LYS A 162 14.38 17.46 19.95
CA LYS A 162 13.03 17.85 19.57
C LYS A 162 13.13 18.85 18.40
N PRO A 163 12.76 18.52 17.16
CA PRO A 163 12.69 19.50 16.10
C PRO A 163 11.76 20.61 16.56
N ALA A 164 12.17 21.85 16.37
CA ALA A 164 11.29 22.99 16.57
C ALA A 164 10.03 22.73 15.76
N ALA A 165 8.93 22.44 16.46
CA ALA A 165 7.63 22.29 15.83
C ALA A 165 7.34 23.60 15.11
N ASP A 166 7.11 23.45 13.82
CA ASP A 166 6.67 24.43 12.85
C ASP A 166 6.20 25.77 13.44
N ALA A 167 7.04 26.78 13.25
CA ALA A 167 6.60 28.17 13.24
C ALA A 167 6.27 28.51 11.78
N ALA A 168 5.01 28.33 11.39
CA ALA A 168 4.36 29.10 10.31
C ALA A 168 2.84 28.87 10.41
#